data_a98a16a46e21da16e9e0e0cfb20389bb
#
_entry.id   a98a16a46e21da16e9e0e0cfb20389bb
#
_cell.length_a   1.000
_cell.length_b   1.000
_cell.length_c   1.000
_cell.angle_alpha   90.00
_cell.angle_beta   90.00
_cell.angle_gamma   90.00
#
_symmetry.space_group_name_H-M   'P 1'
#
loop_
_entity.id
_entity.type
_entity.pdbx_description
1 polymer ?
#
loop_
_entity_poly.entity_id
_entity_poly.type
_entity_poly.pdbx_seq_one_letter_code
_entity_poly.pdbx_strand_id
1 'polypeptide(L)'
;MAMAVAASHSLGCAIRPPRRRGPRAAAEAVEVRVRVCTNLTCARQGGREVLAALEGLSPPSPRVGVASCGCLGRCGAGPNVGASVPGRGNAVFGHVGTAARAAQLLEHLLGAAEFDAAAGLAALALRQKAEAAVADADAEALFTESIAVGAPGGLHLAYGGRCKARIAIGDTAGALADAEEAIRIAPRFPQSHLSRGDALFAMGEYHSSEDAYAHALDLDPSIRRSKSFKARLERLREKLVTVSSSSP
;
A
#
# COMPACT_ATOMS: atom_id res chain seq x y z
N MET A 1 8.93 -48.10 -67.86
CA MET A 1 9.36 -46.74 -67.44
C MET A 1 8.33 -46.19 -66.55
N ALA A 2 8.51 -46.24 -65.19
CA ALA A 2 7.60 -45.73 -64.19
C ALA A 2 8.35 -44.59 -63.51
N MET A 3 7.77 -43.37 -63.59
CA MET A 3 8.24 -42.18 -62.90
C MET A 3 7.66 -42.13 -61.51
N ALA A 4 8.51 -42.06 -60.47
CA ALA A 4 8.15 -41.88 -59.10
C ALA A 4 7.90 -40.41 -58.82
N VAL A 5 6.72 -40.08 -58.29
CA VAL A 5 6.35 -38.73 -57.81
C VAL A 5 6.68 -38.66 -56.33
N ALA A 6 7.60 -37.76 -55.97
CA ALA A 6 7.99 -37.46 -54.59
C ALA A 6 6.97 -36.56 -53.94
N ALA A 7 6.33 -37.02 -52.86
CA ALA A 7 5.43 -36.21 -52.02
C ALA A 7 6.22 -35.41 -50.97
N SER A 8 6.21 -34.09 -51.11
CA SER A 8 6.80 -33.13 -50.17
C SER A 8 5.85 -32.93 -48.98
N HIS A 9 6.28 -33.37 -47.79
CA HIS A 9 5.58 -33.09 -46.52
C HIS A 9 5.91 -31.68 -46.07
N SER A 10 4.96 -30.77 -46.16
CA SER A 10 5.05 -29.46 -45.55
C SER A 10 4.75 -29.57 -44.03
N LEU A 11 5.77 -29.32 -43.20
CA LEU A 11 5.64 -29.13 -41.78
C LEU A 11 4.87 -27.82 -41.51
N GLY A 12 3.58 -27.95 -41.21
CA GLY A 12 2.74 -26.84 -40.76
C GLY A 12 3.16 -26.38 -39.37
N CYS A 13 3.84 -25.22 -39.33
CA CYS A 13 4.10 -24.52 -38.07
C CYS A 13 2.79 -24.00 -37.50
N ALA A 14 2.24 -24.69 -36.47
CA ALA A 14 1.04 -24.25 -35.78
C ALA A 14 1.34 -22.97 -34.97
N ILE A 15 0.93 -21.83 -35.52
CA ILE A 15 0.97 -20.55 -34.81
C ILE A 15 -0.04 -20.62 -33.68
N ARG A 16 0.48 -20.74 -32.45
CA ARG A 16 -0.33 -20.69 -31.21
C ARG A 16 -1.00 -19.32 -31.13
N PRO A 17 -2.34 -19.22 -31.02
CA PRO A 17 -3.00 -17.94 -30.89
C PRO A 17 -2.55 -17.22 -29.61
N PRO A 18 -2.39 -15.89 -29.63
CA PRO A 18 -2.02 -15.14 -28.43
C PRO A 18 -3.07 -15.35 -27.34
N ARG A 19 -2.64 -15.73 -26.15
CA ARG A 19 -3.52 -15.83 -24.98
C ARG A 19 -4.24 -14.52 -24.82
N ARG A 20 -5.55 -14.51 -24.96
CA ARG A 20 -6.40 -13.35 -24.65
C ARG A 20 -6.15 -13.00 -23.18
N ARG A 21 -5.49 -11.87 -22.94
CA ARG A 21 -5.47 -11.25 -21.63
C ARG A 21 -6.92 -10.87 -21.34
N GLY A 22 -7.50 -11.44 -20.26
CA GLY A 22 -8.80 -11.03 -19.76
C GLY A 22 -8.85 -9.52 -19.51
N PRO A 23 -10.04 -8.92 -19.42
CA PRO A 23 -10.18 -7.48 -19.21
C PRO A 23 -9.44 -7.14 -17.92
N ARG A 24 -8.31 -6.43 -18.08
CA ARG A 24 -7.64 -5.78 -16.98
C ARG A 24 -8.65 -4.75 -16.49
N ALA A 25 -9.16 -4.91 -15.24
CA ALA A 25 -9.96 -3.88 -14.61
C ALA A 25 -9.28 -2.54 -14.91
N ALA A 26 -10.02 -1.59 -15.48
CA ALA A 26 -9.48 -0.29 -15.85
C ALA A 26 -8.84 0.30 -14.57
N ALA A 27 -7.51 0.27 -14.50
CA ALA A 27 -6.81 0.88 -13.40
C ALA A 27 -7.11 2.37 -13.49
N GLU A 28 -7.84 2.91 -12.52
CA GLU A 28 -8.03 4.36 -12.41
C GLU A 28 -6.67 5.02 -12.56
N ALA A 29 -6.60 6.02 -13.43
CA ALA A 29 -5.34 6.66 -13.75
C ALA A 29 -4.84 7.39 -12.50
N VAL A 30 -3.68 7.01 -12.00
CA VAL A 30 -3.01 7.72 -10.90
C VAL A 30 -2.78 9.17 -11.33
N GLU A 31 -3.31 10.13 -10.57
CA GLU A 31 -3.25 11.54 -10.91
C GLU A 31 -1.82 12.08 -10.86
N VAL A 32 -1.11 11.84 -9.75
CA VAL A 32 0.31 12.23 -9.57
C VAL A 32 1.15 10.98 -9.33
N ARG A 33 2.22 10.82 -10.12
CA ARG A 33 3.17 9.71 -9.94
C ARG A 33 4.48 10.23 -9.43
N VAL A 34 4.91 9.69 -8.28
CA VAL A 34 6.19 10.01 -7.64
C VAL A 34 7.08 8.76 -7.68
N ARG A 35 8.30 8.89 -8.16
CA ARG A 35 9.27 7.79 -8.26
C ARG A 35 10.56 8.18 -7.55
N VAL A 36 10.92 7.42 -6.53
CA VAL A 36 12.13 7.67 -5.73
C VAL A 36 13.26 6.79 -6.23
N CYS A 37 14.39 7.40 -6.55
CA CYS A 37 15.58 6.64 -6.91
C CYS A 37 16.16 5.92 -5.68
N THR A 38 16.16 4.60 -5.74
CA THR A 38 16.73 3.73 -4.69
C THR A 38 17.99 3.00 -5.14
N ASN A 39 18.64 3.48 -6.21
CA ASN A 39 19.92 2.94 -6.67
C ASN A 39 21.06 3.31 -5.70
N LEU A 40 22.15 2.56 -5.74
CA LEU A 40 23.28 2.57 -4.78
C LEU A 40 23.63 3.95 -4.21
N THR A 41 23.85 4.95 -5.04
CA THR A 41 24.24 6.30 -4.60
C THR A 41 23.10 6.99 -3.86
N CYS A 42 21.89 7.02 -4.43
CA CYS A 42 20.73 7.63 -3.78
C CYS A 42 20.31 6.89 -2.53
N ALA A 43 20.40 5.55 -2.51
CA ALA A 43 20.13 4.75 -1.32
C ALA A 43 21.08 5.11 -0.16
N ARG A 44 22.39 5.29 -0.44
CA ARG A 44 23.36 5.72 0.58
C ARG A 44 23.14 7.16 1.07
N GLN A 45 22.43 7.96 0.31
CA GLN A 45 22.10 9.35 0.63
C GLN A 45 20.69 9.52 1.22
N GLY A 46 20.05 8.43 1.68
CA GLY A 46 18.74 8.50 2.31
C GLY A 46 17.54 8.27 1.35
N GLY A 47 17.76 7.70 0.15
CA GLY A 47 16.69 7.49 -0.82
C GLY A 47 15.60 6.51 -0.37
N ARG A 48 15.93 5.55 0.50
CA ARG A 48 14.94 4.63 1.07
C ARG A 48 14.09 5.29 2.15
N GLU A 49 14.71 6.11 2.97
CA GLU A 49 14.07 6.91 4.02
C GLU A 49 13.09 7.93 3.40
N VAL A 50 13.50 8.55 2.28
CA VAL A 50 12.63 9.45 1.50
C VAL A 50 11.46 8.69 0.87
N LEU A 51 11.69 7.48 0.36
CA LEU A 51 10.60 6.63 -0.16
C LEU A 51 9.57 6.36 0.94
N ALA A 52 10.00 5.90 2.10
CA ALA A 52 9.12 5.63 3.25
C ALA A 52 8.40 6.89 3.73
N ALA A 53 9.08 8.04 3.77
CA ALA A 53 8.47 9.32 4.11
C ALA A 53 7.38 9.73 3.11
N LEU A 54 7.65 9.61 1.80
CA LEU A 54 6.67 9.92 0.76
C LEU A 54 5.47 8.96 0.78
N GLU A 55 5.69 7.66 1.00
CA GLU A 55 4.60 6.69 1.19
C GLU A 55 3.74 7.04 2.39
N GLY A 56 4.36 7.48 3.48
CA GLY A 56 3.67 7.91 4.68
C GLY A 56 2.96 9.28 4.56
N LEU A 57 3.46 10.20 3.75
CA LEU A 57 2.93 11.56 3.60
C LEU A 57 1.87 11.66 2.49
N SER A 58 1.91 10.78 1.49
CA SER A 58 1.07 10.92 0.30
C SER A 58 -0.39 10.60 0.57
N PRO A 59 -1.32 11.36 -0.03
CA PRO A 59 -2.70 10.90 -0.18
C PRO A 59 -2.74 9.54 -0.88
N PRO A 60 -3.71 8.66 -0.54
CA PRO A 60 -3.76 7.32 -1.11
C PRO A 60 -4.04 7.32 -2.62
N SER A 61 -3.65 6.23 -3.29
CA SER A 61 -4.03 5.95 -4.67
C SER A 61 -5.59 5.93 -4.82
N PRO A 62 -6.15 6.49 -5.91
CA PRO A 62 -5.48 6.89 -7.16
C PRO A 62 -4.86 8.30 -7.17
N ARG A 63 -5.04 9.10 -6.11
CA ARG A 63 -4.58 10.50 -6.08
C ARG A 63 -3.07 10.64 -6.28
N VAL A 64 -2.28 9.92 -5.48
CA VAL A 64 -0.83 9.91 -5.58
C VAL A 64 -0.31 8.48 -5.58
N GLY A 65 0.49 8.14 -6.57
CA GLY A 65 1.20 6.85 -6.62
C GLY A 65 2.67 7.06 -6.31
N VAL A 66 3.17 6.47 -5.23
CA VAL A 66 4.58 6.48 -4.84
C VAL A 66 5.20 5.13 -5.15
N ALA A 67 6.39 5.12 -5.75
CA ALA A 67 7.11 3.89 -6.03
C ALA A 67 8.63 4.10 -6.06
N SER A 68 9.39 3.05 -5.78
CA SER A 68 10.82 3.04 -6.04
C SER A 68 11.12 2.96 -7.53
N CYS A 69 12.26 3.52 -7.95
CA CYS A 69 12.75 3.35 -9.32
C CYS A 69 14.27 3.18 -9.36
N GLY A 70 14.78 2.80 -10.54
CA GLY A 70 16.20 2.80 -10.84
C GLY A 70 16.79 4.20 -10.94
N CYS A 71 18.00 4.30 -11.45
CA CYS A 71 18.75 5.56 -11.55
C CYS A 71 18.03 6.59 -12.45
N LEU A 72 17.87 7.81 -11.95
CA LEU A 72 17.31 8.94 -12.68
C LEU A 72 18.38 9.81 -13.39
N GLY A 73 19.63 9.34 -13.44
CA GLY A 73 20.72 9.99 -14.17
C GLY A 73 21.38 11.20 -13.49
N ARG A 74 21.01 11.55 -12.25
CA ARG A 74 21.55 12.72 -11.50
C ARG A 74 22.26 12.31 -10.21
N CYS A 75 23.19 11.38 -10.28
CA CYS A 75 23.82 10.76 -9.08
C CYS A 75 24.52 11.76 -8.14
N GLY A 76 25.01 12.91 -8.66
CA GLY A 76 25.64 13.97 -7.81
C GLY A 76 24.65 14.83 -7.03
N ALA A 77 23.36 14.80 -7.36
CA ALA A 77 22.31 15.62 -6.74
C ALA A 77 21.30 14.79 -5.94
N GLY A 78 21.69 13.59 -5.48
CA GLY A 78 20.78 12.69 -4.76
C GLY A 78 20.48 13.12 -3.32
N PRO A 79 19.46 12.51 -2.71
CA PRO A 79 18.48 11.62 -3.31
C PRO A 79 17.60 12.28 -4.37
N ASN A 80 17.32 11.55 -5.46
CA ASN A 80 16.54 12.09 -6.57
C ASN A 80 15.13 11.51 -6.57
N VAL A 81 14.16 12.38 -6.84
CA VAL A 81 12.74 12.04 -6.96
C VAL A 81 12.23 12.50 -8.32
N GLY A 82 11.70 11.60 -9.11
CA GLY A 82 10.98 11.92 -10.35
C GLY A 82 9.50 12.07 -10.07
N ALA A 83 8.87 13.12 -10.58
CA ALA A 83 7.44 13.31 -10.51
C ALA A 83 6.83 13.48 -11.90
N SER A 84 5.62 12.95 -12.08
CA SER A 84 4.79 13.12 -13.26
C SER A 84 3.42 13.64 -12.82
N VAL A 85 3.07 14.82 -13.27
CA VAL A 85 1.79 15.49 -12.95
C VAL A 85 1.01 15.70 -14.23
N PRO A 86 -0.25 15.27 -14.33
CA PRO A 86 -1.08 15.52 -15.50
C PRO A 86 -1.11 17.01 -15.85
N GLY A 87 -0.91 17.33 -17.13
CA GLY A 87 -0.88 18.72 -17.62
C GLY A 87 0.40 19.53 -17.31
N ARG A 88 1.25 19.07 -16.39
CA ARG A 88 2.52 19.72 -16.02
C ARG A 88 3.77 18.94 -16.47
N GLY A 89 3.59 17.71 -16.96
CA GLY A 89 4.67 16.88 -17.49
C GLY A 89 5.50 16.16 -16.42
N ASN A 90 6.76 15.83 -16.79
CA ASN A 90 7.70 15.10 -15.94
C ASN A 90 8.81 16.01 -15.45
N ALA A 91 9.16 15.93 -14.17
CA ALA A 91 10.29 16.64 -13.56
C ALA A 91 11.11 15.72 -12.66
N VAL A 92 12.39 16.05 -12.49
CA VAL A 92 13.29 15.36 -11.54
C VAL A 92 13.81 16.38 -10.53
N PHE A 93 13.58 16.10 -9.26
CA PHE A 93 13.96 16.91 -8.11
C PHE A 93 15.17 16.25 -7.42
N GLY A 94 16.22 16.99 -7.22
CA GLY A 94 17.41 16.55 -6.50
C GLY A 94 17.40 17.00 -5.04
N HIS A 95 18.33 16.44 -4.25
CA HIS A 95 18.55 16.81 -2.84
C HIS A 95 17.31 16.64 -1.93
N VAL A 96 16.41 15.75 -2.29
CA VAL A 96 15.25 15.40 -1.46
C VAL A 96 15.69 14.39 -0.40
N GLY A 97 16.49 14.84 0.58
CA GLY A 97 17.14 13.95 1.55
C GLY A 97 16.44 13.87 2.92
N THR A 98 15.32 14.55 3.12
CA THR A 98 14.61 14.58 4.41
C THR A 98 13.10 14.49 4.22
N ALA A 99 12.38 14.03 5.25
CA ALA A 99 10.91 14.02 5.27
C ALA A 99 10.33 15.44 5.06
N ALA A 100 10.98 16.49 5.58
CA ALA A 100 10.56 17.87 5.38
C ALA A 100 10.61 18.28 3.91
N ARG A 101 11.68 17.94 3.19
CA ARG A 101 11.77 18.19 1.75
C ARG A 101 10.81 17.33 0.94
N ALA A 102 10.53 16.11 1.38
CA ALA A 102 9.52 15.25 0.78
C ALA A 102 8.11 15.84 0.91
N ALA A 103 7.77 16.39 2.08
CA ALA A 103 6.50 17.10 2.31
C ALA A 103 6.36 18.35 1.46
N GLN A 104 7.42 19.21 1.42
CA GLN A 104 7.46 20.38 0.55
C GLN A 104 7.32 20.04 -0.93
N LEU A 105 7.91 18.92 -1.36
CA LEU A 105 7.74 18.42 -2.71
C LEU A 105 6.28 18.04 -3.01
N LEU A 106 5.62 17.33 -2.10
CA LEU A 106 4.19 16.98 -2.25
C LEU A 106 3.31 18.24 -2.31
N GLU A 107 3.56 19.23 -1.45
CA GLU A 107 2.86 20.51 -1.48
C GLU A 107 3.07 21.25 -2.81
N HIS A 108 4.28 21.23 -3.35
CA HIS A 108 4.57 21.80 -4.67
C HIS A 108 3.85 21.07 -5.81
N LEU A 109 3.72 19.72 -5.72
CA LEU A 109 3.09 18.92 -6.77
C LEU A 109 1.56 19.01 -6.73
N LEU A 110 0.97 19.01 -5.54
CA LEU A 110 -0.48 18.97 -5.31
C LEU A 110 -1.08 20.39 -5.18
N GLY A 111 -0.31 21.33 -4.69
CA GLY A 111 -0.74 22.67 -4.32
C GLY A 111 -1.06 22.79 -2.82
N ALA A 112 -0.77 23.97 -2.24
CA ALA A 112 -0.96 24.24 -0.82
C ALA A 112 -2.43 24.17 -0.34
N ALA A 113 -3.38 24.30 -1.25
CA ALA A 113 -4.80 24.14 -0.94
C ALA A 113 -5.19 22.66 -0.70
N GLU A 114 -4.45 21.72 -1.26
CA GLU A 114 -4.75 20.30 -1.19
C GLU A 114 -3.81 19.51 -0.25
N PHE A 115 -2.62 20.02 0.00
CA PHE A 115 -1.64 19.38 0.87
C PHE A 115 -0.84 20.44 1.63
N ASP A 116 -0.94 20.41 2.95
CA ASP A 116 -0.15 21.21 3.88
C ASP A 116 1.05 20.39 4.36
N ALA A 117 2.25 20.82 4.00
CA ALA A 117 3.50 20.14 4.35
C ALA A 117 3.73 20.09 5.87
N ALA A 118 3.37 21.14 6.60
CA ALA A 118 3.56 21.19 8.05
C ALA A 118 2.61 20.24 8.78
N ALA A 119 1.33 20.24 8.41
CA ALA A 119 0.35 19.29 8.94
C ALA A 119 0.71 17.85 8.60
N GLY A 120 1.13 17.59 7.36
CA GLY A 120 1.59 16.27 6.93
C GLY A 120 2.76 15.75 7.77
N LEU A 121 3.76 16.59 8.03
CA LEU A 121 4.91 16.22 8.86
C LEU A 121 4.54 15.99 10.33
N ALA A 122 3.65 16.81 10.90
CA ALA A 122 3.16 16.62 12.26
C ALA A 122 2.43 15.26 12.39
N ALA A 123 1.53 14.96 11.47
CA ALA A 123 0.82 13.69 11.43
C ALA A 123 1.76 12.49 11.24
N LEU A 124 2.77 12.60 10.37
CA LEU A 124 3.79 11.57 10.17
C LEU A 124 4.59 11.33 11.45
N ALA A 125 5.04 12.39 12.13
CA ALA A 125 5.82 12.28 13.35
C ALA A 125 5.02 11.62 14.49
N LEU A 126 3.74 11.95 14.63
CA LEU A 126 2.85 11.32 15.60
C LEU A 126 2.66 9.83 15.32
N ARG A 127 2.45 9.44 14.05
CA ARG A 127 2.35 8.02 13.66
C ARG A 127 3.64 7.26 13.96
N GLN A 128 4.80 7.82 13.64
CA GLN A 128 6.08 7.18 13.94
C GLN A 128 6.31 7.00 15.44
N LYS A 129 5.90 7.99 16.26
CA LYS A 129 5.92 7.85 17.72
C LYS A 129 4.96 6.76 18.20
N ALA A 130 3.75 6.68 17.61
CA ALA A 130 2.77 5.65 17.94
C ALA A 130 3.27 4.25 17.59
N GLU A 131 3.91 4.08 16.42
CA GLU A 131 4.51 2.82 15.99
C GLU A 131 5.69 2.37 16.88
N ALA A 132 6.38 3.32 17.53
CA ALA A 132 7.48 3.06 18.46
C ALA A 132 7.03 2.94 19.92
N ALA A 133 5.77 3.23 20.23
CA ALA A 133 5.25 3.14 21.59
C ALA A 133 5.24 1.68 22.09
N VAL A 134 5.60 1.50 23.34
CA VAL A 134 5.66 0.17 23.99
C VAL A 134 4.27 -0.24 24.50
N ALA A 135 3.49 0.73 24.98
CA ALA A 135 2.12 0.50 25.46
C ALA A 135 1.10 0.79 24.36
N ASP A 136 0.18 -0.15 24.17
CA ASP A 136 -0.87 -0.02 23.13
C ASP A 136 -1.83 1.15 23.39
N ALA A 137 -2.07 1.50 24.65
CA ALA A 137 -2.87 2.68 25.03
C ALA A 137 -2.18 3.99 24.62
N ASP A 138 -0.85 4.10 24.76
CA ASP A 138 -0.09 5.26 24.32
C ASP A 138 -0.08 5.34 22.77
N ALA A 139 0.03 4.19 22.10
CA ALA A 139 -0.07 4.11 20.65
C ALA A 139 -1.46 4.59 20.17
N GLU A 140 -2.53 4.16 20.81
CA GLU A 140 -3.92 4.58 20.48
C GLU A 140 -4.09 6.10 20.62
N ALA A 141 -3.58 6.68 21.72
CA ALA A 141 -3.64 8.12 21.95
C ALA A 141 -2.87 8.91 20.86
N LEU A 142 -1.65 8.49 20.53
CA LEU A 142 -0.82 9.14 19.51
C LEU A 142 -1.41 9.02 18.10
N PHE A 143 -2.01 7.87 17.75
CA PHE A 143 -2.75 7.75 16.49
C PHE A 143 -3.98 8.65 16.47
N THR A 144 -4.67 8.81 17.59
CA THR A 144 -5.82 9.71 17.71
C THR A 144 -5.39 11.17 17.50
N GLU A 145 -4.26 11.59 18.08
CA GLU A 145 -3.69 12.92 17.83
C GLU A 145 -3.32 13.08 16.34
N SER A 146 -2.70 12.06 15.73
CA SER A 146 -2.36 12.09 14.30
C SER A 146 -3.59 12.27 13.41
N ILE A 147 -4.69 11.59 13.73
CA ILE A 147 -5.97 11.72 13.02
C ILE A 147 -6.54 13.13 13.21
N ALA A 148 -6.45 13.69 14.41
CA ALA A 148 -6.97 15.04 14.73
C ALA A 148 -6.22 16.16 13.95
N VAL A 149 -4.98 15.94 13.54
CA VAL A 149 -4.26 16.88 12.64
C VAL A 149 -5.00 17.07 11.32
N GLY A 150 -5.74 16.05 10.86
CA GLY A 150 -6.55 16.12 9.63
C GLY A 150 -5.74 16.19 8.33
N ALA A 151 -4.47 15.83 8.34
CA ALA A 151 -3.64 15.82 7.15
C ALA A 151 -4.18 14.77 6.14
N PRO A 152 -4.37 15.13 4.85
CA PRO A 152 -4.94 14.22 3.86
C PRO A 152 -4.02 13.04 3.54
N GLY A 153 -2.72 13.21 3.78
CA GLY A 153 -1.70 12.20 3.55
C GLY A 153 -1.54 11.25 4.71
N GLY A 154 -1.59 9.94 4.43
CA GLY A 154 -1.38 8.90 5.43
C GLY A 154 -2.47 8.74 6.49
N LEU A 155 -3.62 9.39 6.34
CA LEU A 155 -4.74 9.29 7.29
C LEU A 155 -5.26 7.85 7.41
N HIS A 156 -5.37 7.12 6.31
CA HIS A 156 -5.72 5.70 6.28
C HIS A 156 -4.71 4.82 7.05
N LEU A 157 -3.43 5.22 7.07
CA LEU A 157 -2.39 4.53 7.86
C LEU A 157 -2.57 4.78 9.37
N ALA A 158 -2.96 6.01 9.75
CA ALA A 158 -3.24 6.34 11.15
C ALA A 158 -4.43 5.53 11.69
N TYR A 159 -5.52 5.44 10.93
CA TYR A 159 -6.66 4.59 11.27
C TYR A 159 -6.27 3.11 11.35
N GLY A 160 -5.50 2.59 10.39
CA GLY A 160 -5.01 1.21 10.42
C GLY A 160 -4.08 0.92 11.62
N GLY A 161 -3.27 1.89 12.03
CA GLY A 161 -2.44 1.82 13.24
C GLY A 161 -3.27 1.82 14.51
N ARG A 162 -4.26 2.73 14.62
CA ARG A 162 -5.16 2.80 15.77
C ARG A 162 -6.03 1.55 15.89
N CYS A 163 -6.51 1.01 14.77
CA CYS A 163 -7.20 -0.28 14.75
C CYS A 163 -6.39 -1.38 15.43
N LYS A 164 -5.09 -1.50 15.13
CA LYS A 164 -4.22 -2.50 15.77
C LYS A 164 -4.08 -2.26 17.28
N ALA A 165 -3.86 -1.01 17.69
CA ALA A 165 -3.76 -0.66 19.11
C ALA A 165 -5.06 -0.98 19.85
N ARG A 166 -6.23 -0.66 19.26
CA ARG A 166 -7.55 -0.97 19.83
C ARG A 166 -7.83 -2.46 19.95
N ILE A 167 -7.41 -3.27 18.98
CA ILE A 167 -7.48 -4.73 19.12
C ILE A 167 -6.68 -5.20 20.33
N ALA A 168 -5.49 -4.67 20.53
CA ALA A 168 -4.60 -5.07 21.62
C ALA A 168 -5.13 -4.68 23.01
N ILE A 169 -5.81 -3.53 23.13
CA ILE A 169 -6.46 -3.10 24.38
C ILE A 169 -7.88 -3.68 24.56
N GLY A 170 -8.40 -4.45 23.58
CA GLY A 170 -9.70 -5.11 23.64
C GLY A 170 -10.88 -4.29 23.12
N ASP A 171 -10.70 -3.08 22.61
CA ASP A 171 -11.74 -2.28 21.93
C ASP A 171 -11.93 -2.78 20.49
N THR A 172 -12.57 -3.93 20.35
CA THR A 172 -12.76 -4.57 19.04
C THR A 172 -13.78 -3.83 18.17
N ALA A 173 -14.80 -3.20 18.77
CA ALA A 173 -15.80 -2.41 18.05
C ALA A 173 -15.18 -1.12 17.48
N GLY A 174 -14.40 -0.39 18.28
CA GLY A 174 -13.65 0.76 17.82
C GLY A 174 -12.60 0.42 16.77
N ALA A 175 -11.97 -0.74 16.89
CA ALA A 175 -11.02 -1.24 15.88
C ALA A 175 -11.69 -1.51 14.52
N LEU A 176 -12.89 -2.12 14.52
CA LEU A 176 -13.65 -2.35 13.28
C LEU A 176 -14.03 -1.03 12.61
N ALA A 177 -14.54 -0.06 13.40
CA ALA A 177 -14.88 1.26 12.87
C ALA A 177 -13.67 1.97 12.24
N ASP A 178 -12.49 1.88 12.86
CA ASP A 178 -11.25 2.43 12.31
C ASP A 178 -10.83 1.74 11.02
N ALA A 179 -10.95 0.42 10.93
CA ALA A 179 -10.63 -0.32 9.72
C ALA A 179 -11.57 0.04 8.56
N GLU A 180 -12.86 0.24 8.84
CA GLU A 180 -13.84 0.67 7.85
C GLU A 180 -13.57 2.10 7.36
N GLU A 181 -13.19 3.00 8.26
CA GLU A 181 -12.79 4.35 7.89
C GLU A 181 -11.50 4.36 7.04
N ALA A 182 -10.52 3.51 7.37
CA ALA A 182 -9.34 3.33 6.55
C ALA A 182 -9.68 2.82 5.12
N ILE A 183 -10.66 1.92 4.99
CA ILE A 183 -11.16 1.43 3.70
C ILE A 183 -11.90 2.55 2.95
N ARG A 184 -12.71 3.35 3.63
CA ARG A 184 -13.43 4.48 3.02
C ARG A 184 -12.46 5.50 2.40
N ILE A 185 -11.34 5.77 3.09
CA ILE A 185 -10.30 6.70 2.62
C ILE A 185 -9.46 6.08 1.51
N ALA A 186 -9.10 4.80 1.65
CA ALA A 186 -8.21 4.07 0.75
C ALA A 186 -8.77 2.69 0.38
N PRO A 187 -9.83 2.61 -0.45
CA PRO A 187 -10.55 1.36 -0.73
C PRO A 187 -9.70 0.31 -1.44
N ARG A 188 -8.66 0.73 -2.14
CA ARG A 188 -7.74 -0.18 -2.85
C ARG A 188 -6.46 -0.48 -2.08
N PHE A 189 -6.36 -0.07 -0.83
CA PHE A 189 -5.20 -0.34 0.01
C PHE A 189 -5.38 -1.66 0.75
N PRO A 190 -4.64 -2.73 0.38
CA PRO A 190 -4.89 -4.08 0.90
C PRO A 190 -4.77 -4.18 2.41
N GLN A 191 -3.88 -3.37 3.02
CA GLN A 191 -3.65 -3.40 4.46
C GLN A 191 -4.88 -2.96 5.26
N SER A 192 -5.73 -2.06 4.73
CA SER A 192 -6.99 -1.67 5.37
C SER A 192 -7.96 -2.85 5.49
N HIS A 193 -8.04 -3.69 4.44
CA HIS A 193 -8.85 -4.90 4.45
C HIS A 193 -8.27 -5.98 5.38
N LEU A 194 -6.93 -6.08 5.50
CA LEU A 194 -6.31 -6.94 6.52
C LEU A 194 -6.64 -6.46 7.92
N SER A 195 -6.62 -5.15 8.19
CA SER A 195 -6.99 -4.58 9.49
C SER A 195 -8.45 -4.88 9.84
N ARG A 196 -9.37 -4.80 8.86
CA ARG A 196 -10.77 -5.20 9.03
C ARG A 196 -10.90 -6.67 9.39
N GLY A 197 -10.17 -7.53 8.69
CA GLY A 197 -10.13 -8.97 9.00
C GLY A 197 -9.59 -9.26 10.40
N ASP A 198 -8.55 -8.55 10.83
CA ASP A 198 -7.98 -8.68 12.18
C ASP A 198 -9.00 -8.23 13.26
N ALA A 199 -9.76 -7.15 13.03
CA ALA A 199 -10.79 -6.67 13.95
C ALA A 199 -11.98 -7.65 14.04
N LEU A 200 -12.48 -8.14 12.90
CA LEU A 200 -13.54 -9.15 12.85
C LEU A 200 -13.12 -10.46 13.52
N PHE A 201 -11.87 -10.87 13.34
CA PHE A 201 -11.31 -12.03 14.03
C PHE A 201 -11.32 -11.84 15.55
N ALA A 202 -10.94 -10.66 16.04
CA ALA A 202 -10.95 -10.33 17.47
C ALA A 202 -12.37 -10.28 18.06
N MET A 203 -13.38 -9.96 17.25
CA MET A 203 -14.80 -10.02 17.63
C MET A 203 -15.39 -11.44 17.62
N GLY A 204 -14.67 -12.42 17.05
CA GLY A 204 -15.18 -13.79 16.87
C GLY A 204 -15.95 -14.01 15.56
N GLU A 205 -16.03 -13.00 14.70
CA GLU A 205 -16.72 -13.02 13.41
C GLU A 205 -15.81 -13.67 12.33
N TYR A 206 -15.57 -14.98 12.48
CA TYR A 206 -14.52 -15.67 11.71
C TYR A 206 -14.81 -15.74 10.20
N HIS A 207 -16.09 -15.95 9.80
CA HIS A 207 -16.44 -15.98 8.38
C HIS A 207 -16.28 -14.59 7.73
N SER A 208 -16.73 -13.53 8.40
CA SER A 208 -16.55 -12.16 7.93
C SER A 208 -15.07 -11.77 7.86
N SER A 209 -14.24 -12.30 8.77
CA SER A 209 -12.78 -12.13 8.76
C SER A 209 -12.14 -12.81 7.53
N GLU A 210 -12.61 -14.03 7.16
CA GLU A 210 -12.16 -14.75 5.97
C GLU A 210 -12.43 -13.95 4.70
N ASP A 211 -13.64 -13.40 4.56
CA ASP A 211 -14.03 -12.57 3.42
C ASP A 211 -13.16 -11.30 3.32
N ALA A 212 -12.86 -10.65 4.45
CA ALA A 212 -12.00 -9.48 4.47
C ALA A 212 -10.55 -9.80 4.04
N TYR A 213 -10.01 -10.96 4.45
CA TYR A 213 -8.68 -11.41 4.01
C TYR A 213 -8.67 -11.82 2.54
N ALA A 214 -9.75 -12.44 2.04
CA ALA A 214 -9.89 -12.76 0.61
C ALA A 214 -9.88 -11.47 -0.23
N HIS A 215 -10.61 -10.44 0.18
CA HIS A 215 -10.63 -9.15 -0.50
C HIS A 215 -9.23 -8.49 -0.55
N ALA A 216 -8.46 -8.57 0.55
CA ALA A 216 -7.09 -8.08 0.56
C ALA A 216 -6.19 -8.82 -0.45
N LEU A 217 -6.38 -10.13 -0.62
CA LEU A 217 -5.67 -10.95 -1.61
C LEU A 217 -6.05 -10.63 -3.05
N ASP A 218 -7.30 -10.28 -3.30
CA ASP A 218 -7.77 -9.87 -4.63
C ASP A 218 -7.12 -8.54 -5.05
N LEU A 219 -6.91 -7.64 -4.10
CA LEU A 219 -6.23 -6.37 -4.32
C LEU A 219 -4.72 -6.55 -4.53
N ASP A 220 -4.08 -7.41 -3.74
CA ASP A 220 -2.66 -7.74 -3.86
C ASP A 220 -2.37 -9.23 -3.60
N PRO A 221 -2.31 -10.07 -4.64
CA PRO A 221 -2.00 -11.49 -4.51
C PRO A 221 -0.62 -11.80 -3.92
N SER A 222 0.30 -10.82 -3.88
CA SER A 222 1.65 -11.02 -3.36
C SER A 222 1.67 -11.24 -1.83
N ILE A 223 0.66 -10.72 -1.12
CA ILE A 223 0.47 -10.85 0.33
C ILE A 223 0.44 -12.33 0.76
N ARG A 224 -0.05 -13.24 -0.09
CA ARG A 224 -0.08 -14.70 0.19
C ARG A 224 1.28 -15.26 0.59
N ARG A 225 2.38 -14.64 0.15
CA ARG A 225 3.74 -15.11 0.46
C ARG A 225 4.25 -14.60 1.81
N SER A 226 3.61 -13.59 2.39
CA SER A 226 4.07 -13.00 3.64
C SER A 226 3.86 -13.96 4.82
N LYS A 227 4.83 -14.00 5.74
CA LYS A 227 4.74 -14.82 6.96
C LYS A 227 3.57 -14.37 7.85
N SER A 228 3.34 -13.07 7.94
CA SER A 228 2.26 -12.50 8.76
C SER A 228 0.89 -12.92 8.26
N PHE A 229 0.68 -12.93 6.93
CA PHE A 229 -0.59 -13.37 6.35
C PHE A 229 -0.83 -14.86 6.55
N LYS A 230 0.19 -15.70 6.36
CA LYS A 230 0.09 -17.13 6.65
C LYS A 230 -0.31 -17.41 8.09
N ALA A 231 0.30 -16.69 9.05
CA ALA A 231 -0.06 -16.81 10.47
C ALA A 231 -1.50 -16.38 10.78
N ARG A 232 -2.05 -15.36 10.07
CA ARG A 232 -3.46 -14.97 10.17
C ARG A 232 -4.39 -16.10 9.72
N LEU A 233 -4.11 -16.67 8.54
CA LEU A 233 -4.92 -17.77 8.00
C LEU A 233 -4.87 -19.02 8.87
N GLU A 234 -3.72 -19.33 9.47
CA GLU A 234 -3.58 -20.50 10.35
C GLU A 234 -4.44 -20.33 11.60
N ARG A 235 -4.33 -19.18 12.30
CA ARG A 235 -5.21 -18.87 13.44
C ARG A 235 -6.70 -18.88 13.09
N LEU A 236 -7.06 -18.36 11.92
CA LEU A 236 -8.44 -18.36 11.46
C LEU A 236 -8.98 -19.78 11.24
N ARG A 237 -8.19 -20.65 10.59
CA ARG A 237 -8.56 -22.06 10.36
C ARG A 237 -8.77 -22.83 11.66
N GLU A 238 -7.89 -22.65 12.64
CA GLU A 238 -8.03 -23.27 13.96
C GLU A 238 -9.37 -22.86 14.62
N LYS A 239 -9.75 -21.59 14.54
CA LYS A 239 -11.02 -21.10 15.10
C LYS A 239 -12.23 -21.62 14.34
N LEU A 240 -12.21 -21.66 13.02
CA LEU A 240 -13.31 -22.19 12.21
C LEU A 240 -13.54 -23.68 12.48
N VAL A 241 -12.48 -24.48 12.65
CA VAL A 241 -12.61 -25.91 13.03
C VAL A 241 -13.25 -26.06 14.41
N THR A 242 -12.86 -25.24 15.39
CA THR A 242 -13.47 -25.31 16.74
C THR A 242 -14.94 -24.93 16.74
N VAL A 243 -15.35 -23.95 15.95
CA VAL A 243 -16.77 -23.54 15.84
C VAL A 243 -17.59 -24.62 15.13
N SER A 244 -17.08 -25.23 14.05
CA SER A 244 -17.78 -26.30 13.33
C SER A 244 -17.92 -27.59 14.15
N SER A 245 -17.00 -27.86 15.08
CA SER A 245 -17.06 -29.03 15.98
C SER A 245 -17.94 -28.82 17.21
N SER A 246 -18.30 -27.58 17.55
CA SER A 246 -19.15 -27.22 18.70
C SER A 246 -20.61 -26.96 18.33
N SER A 247 -20.99 -27.05 17.05
CA SER A 247 -22.39 -27.01 16.65
C SER A 247 -22.97 -28.43 16.77
N PRO A 248 -24.00 -28.66 17.61
CA PRO A 248 -24.64 -29.97 17.82
C PRO A 248 -25.41 -30.47 16.59
#